data_c1dc9edddbaadac8036b04810cf248eb
#
_entry.id   c1dc9edddbaadac8036b04810cf248eb
#
_cell.length_a   1.000
_cell.length_b   1.000
_cell.length_c   1.000
_cell.angle_alpha   90.00
_cell.angle_beta   90.00
_cell.angle_gamma   90.00
#
_symmetry.space_group_name_H-M   'P 1'
#
loop_
_entity.id
_entity.type
_entity.pdbx_description
1 polymer ?
#
loop_
_entity_poly.entity_id
_entity_poly.type
_entity_poly.pdbx_seq_one_letter_code
_entity_poly.pdbx_strand_id
1 'polypeptide(L)'
;MRRFGRCARVRFVVFPRASAASSTRLARQTMEYVKFGSTGLEVSKLVLGCMTFGEPSRGTHPWTLPEAESRPIIRRAIEAGINFFDTANMYSDGTSEEIVGRALRDFAKRDEVVIATKVFYRMRPGPNGAGLSRKAIMTDIDQSLKRLGTDYVDLYQIHRWDDSTPIEETLEALHDVVKAGKARYIGASSMYAWQFAKALYTSRQHGWTRFVSMQNHLNLLYREEEREMLPLCEAEGIAVIPWSPLARGRLTRNWDESSERQQSDAVGQRLYDATADADRAIVDAVAAIAAARNVPRAQVALAWVAQKRGVTAPIVGISKLPQLDDALAALDLKLTDDEIATLERPYVPHAVAGFN
;
A
#
# COMPACT_ATOMS: atom_id res chain seq x y z
N MET A 1 -67.86 59.35 -14.93
CA MET A 1 -66.99 59.88 -13.87
C MET A 1 -66.31 58.79 -13.17
N ARG A 2 -64.99 58.61 -13.32
CA ARG A 2 -64.05 58.10 -12.35
C ARG A 2 -62.67 58.08 -12.97
N ARG A 3 -61.70 58.69 -12.27
CA ARG A 3 -60.38 59.07 -12.73
C ARG A 3 -59.42 57.88 -12.72
N PHE A 4 -58.55 57.81 -13.76
CA PHE A 4 -57.45 56.87 -13.86
C PHE A 4 -56.29 57.26 -12.92
N GLY A 5 -55.84 56.25 -12.15
CA GLY A 5 -54.63 56.34 -11.32
C GLY A 5 -53.37 56.02 -12.13
N ARG A 6 -52.33 56.81 -11.91
CA ARG A 6 -51.02 56.72 -12.60
C ARG A 6 -50.24 55.46 -12.17
N CYS A 7 -49.80 54.72 -13.19
CA CYS A 7 -48.88 53.60 -13.04
C CYS A 7 -47.44 54.12 -12.84
N ALA A 8 -46.78 53.76 -11.72
CA ALA A 8 -45.38 54.09 -11.42
C ALA A 8 -44.46 53.14 -12.19
N ARG A 9 -43.51 53.67 -12.95
CA ARG A 9 -42.45 52.95 -13.65
C ARG A 9 -41.39 52.49 -12.65
N VAL A 10 -41.24 51.17 -12.43
CA VAL A 10 -40.13 50.56 -11.72
C VAL A 10 -38.93 50.47 -12.68
N ARG A 11 -37.85 51.17 -12.37
CA ARG A 11 -36.55 51.01 -13.06
C ARG A 11 -35.85 49.78 -12.51
N PHE A 12 -35.65 48.77 -13.37
CA PHE A 12 -34.75 47.65 -13.10
C PHE A 12 -33.31 48.11 -13.24
N VAL A 13 -32.55 48.05 -12.13
CA VAL A 13 -31.08 48.22 -12.15
C VAL A 13 -30.51 46.85 -12.56
N VAL A 14 -29.91 46.81 -13.76
CA VAL A 14 -29.18 45.64 -14.25
C VAL A 14 -27.77 45.66 -13.62
N PHE A 15 -27.49 44.77 -12.70
CA PHE A 15 -26.12 44.52 -12.23
C PHE A 15 -25.36 43.72 -13.30
N PRO A 16 -24.09 44.05 -13.60
CA PRO A 16 -23.29 43.24 -14.52
C PRO A 16 -23.02 41.88 -13.90
N ARG A 17 -23.27 40.81 -14.65
CA ARG A 17 -22.89 39.46 -14.32
C ARG A 17 -21.37 39.39 -14.18
N ALA A 18 -20.88 39.00 -13.00
CA ALA A 18 -19.50 38.64 -12.78
C ALA A 18 -19.11 37.51 -13.74
N SER A 19 -17.99 37.71 -14.43
CA SER A 19 -17.42 36.71 -15.35
C SER A 19 -17.16 35.41 -14.58
N ALA A 20 -17.70 34.32 -15.08
CA ALA A 20 -17.42 32.98 -14.59
C ALA A 20 -15.92 32.70 -14.76
N ALA A 21 -15.19 32.68 -13.66
CA ALA A 21 -13.85 32.10 -13.62
C ALA A 21 -13.93 30.68 -14.14
N SER A 22 -13.19 30.39 -15.19
CA SER A 22 -12.99 29.05 -15.76
C SER A 22 -12.40 28.12 -14.67
N SER A 23 -13.27 27.43 -13.92
CA SER A 23 -12.84 26.27 -13.18
C SER A 23 -12.63 25.16 -14.20
N THR A 24 -11.40 24.95 -14.59
CA THR A 24 -10.96 23.70 -15.24
C THR A 24 -11.40 22.56 -14.33
N ARG A 25 -12.54 21.93 -14.63
CA ARG A 25 -12.89 20.63 -14.07
C ARG A 25 -11.79 19.67 -14.50
N LEU A 26 -10.81 19.42 -13.62
CA LEU A 26 -10.02 18.20 -13.71
C LEU A 26 -11.04 17.05 -13.83
N ALA A 27 -11.00 16.34 -14.95
CA ALA A 27 -11.78 15.15 -15.15
C ALA A 27 -11.52 14.28 -13.90
N ARG A 28 -12.56 13.91 -13.16
CA ARG A 28 -12.43 12.99 -12.01
C ARG A 28 -11.85 11.71 -12.59
N GLN A 29 -10.58 11.45 -12.30
CA GLN A 29 -9.94 10.19 -12.55
C GLN A 29 -10.77 9.12 -11.86
N THR A 30 -11.36 8.20 -12.61
CA THR A 30 -12.09 7.07 -12.03
C THR A 30 -11.07 6.02 -11.66
N MET A 31 -10.97 5.70 -10.35
CA MET A 31 -10.11 4.61 -9.87
C MET A 31 -10.46 3.31 -10.60
N GLU A 32 -9.44 2.64 -11.13
CA GLU A 32 -9.55 1.28 -11.65
C GLU A 32 -9.62 0.29 -10.49
N TYR A 33 -10.58 -0.66 -10.56
CA TYR A 33 -10.68 -1.78 -9.63
C TYR A 33 -10.34 -3.08 -10.33
N VAL A 34 -9.59 -3.93 -9.64
CA VAL A 34 -9.11 -5.21 -10.17
C VAL A 34 -9.44 -6.35 -9.22
N LYS A 35 -9.55 -7.57 -9.75
CA LYS A 35 -9.73 -8.76 -8.91
C LYS A 35 -8.48 -9.03 -8.08
N PHE A 36 -8.68 -9.39 -6.83
CA PHE A 36 -7.61 -9.74 -5.90
C PHE A 36 -7.19 -11.20 -6.11
N GLY A 37 -6.28 -11.42 -7.05
CA GLY A 37 -5.92 -12.75 -7.52
C GLY A 37 -7.12 -13.50 -8.10
N SER A 38 -7.26 -14.77 -7.75
CA SER A 38 -8.38 -15.63 -8.18
C SER A 38 -9.61 -15.50 -7.27
N THR A 39 -9.66 -14.52 -6.36
CA THR A 39 -10.81 -14.30 -5.46
C THR A 39 -11.90 -13.45 -6.11
N GLY A 40 -13.08 -13.39 -5.47
CA GLY A 40 -14.15 -12.47 -5.86
C GLY A 40 -13.93 -11.04 -5.38
N LEU A 41 -12.94 -10.77 -4.53
CA LEU A 41 -12.67 -9.45 -3.94
C LEU A 41 -12.18 -8.47 -5.02
N GLU A 42 -12.71 -7.25 -5.01
CA GLU A 42 -12.29 -6.16 -5.89
C GLU A 42 -11.57 -5.08 -5.09
N VAL A 43 -10.36 -4.73 -5.55
CA VAL A 43 -9.51 -3.73 -4.91
C VAL A 43 -9.09 -2.64 -5.88
N SER A 44 -8.86 -1.44 -5.37
CA SER A 44 -8.26 -0.36 -6.15
C SER A 44 -6.88 -0.75 -6.67
N LYS A 45 -6.53 -0.29 -7.87
CA LYS A 45 -5.22 -0.55 -8.51
C LYS A 45 -4.04 0.06 -7.73
N LEU A 46 -4.31 0.75 -6.63
CA LEU A 46 -3.35 1.32 -5.69
C LEU A 46 -3.80 1.00 -4.26
N VAL A 47 -2.85 0.59 -3.39
CA VAL A 47 -3.09 0.33 -1.97
C VAL A 47 -2.45 1.44 -1.14
N LEU A 48 -3.19 2.01 -0.19
CA LEU A 48 -2.62 2.96 0.77
C LEU A 48 -1.86 2.21 1.87
N GLY A 49 -0.53 2.37 1.88
CA GLY A 49 0.34 1.86 2.94
C GLY A 49 0.29 2.73 4.18
N CYS A 50 -0.16 2.17 5.29
CA CYS A 50 -0.43 2.91 6.52
C CYS A 50 0.74 2.92 7.52
N MET A 51 1.93 2.40 7.16
CA MET A 51 3.12 2.47 8.00
C MET A 51 3.56 3.91 8.28
N THR A 52 3.16 4.86 7.44
CA THR A 52 3.42 6.29 7.62
C THR A 52 2.60 6.91 8.77
N PHE A 53 1.48 6.30 9.14
CA PHE A 53 0.56 6.84 10.15
C PHE A 53 0.83 6.21 11.52
N GLY A 54 1.00 7.04 12.54
CA GLY A 54 1.31 6.56 13.90
C GLY A 54 1.89 7.66 14.76
N GLU A 55 1.99 7.39 16.05
CA GLU A 55 2.63 8.31 17.01
C GLU A 55 4.15 8.25 16.85
N PRO A 56 4.84 9.36 16.48
CA PRO A 56 6.29 9.36 16.25
C PRO A 56 7.12 8.92 17.46
N SER A 57 6.60 9.07 18.66
CA SER A 57 7.25 8.67 19.91
C SER A 57 7.12 7.17 20.21
N ARG A 58 6.36 6.41 19.42
CA ARG A 58 6.11 4.98 19.62
C ARG A 58 6.64 4.16 18.45
N GLY A 59 7.26 3.01 18.77
CA GLY A 59 7.84 2.10 17.78
C GLY A 59 9.18 2.57 17.25
N THR A 60 9.52 2.16 16.02
CA THR A 60 10.87 2.30 15.45
C THR A 60 10.99 3.37 14.35
N HIS A 61 9.91 4.09 14.06
CA HIS A 61 9.84 5.04 12.94
C HIS A 61 9.49 6.46 13.39
N PRO A 62 10.49 7.30 13.74
CA PRO A 62 10.24 8.68 14.23
C PRO A 62 9.64 9.62 13.18
N TRP A 63 9.62 9.20 11.91
CA TRP A 63 9.06 9.95 10.78
C TRP A 63 7.57 9.66 10.51
N THR A 64 6.89 8.94 11.37
CA THR A 64 5.44 8.71 11.23
C THR A 64 4.65 9.99 11.51
N LEU A 65 3.44 10.04 10.96
CA LEU A 65 2.54 11.18 11.09
C LEU A 65 1.51 10.90 12.18
N PRO A 66 1.32 11.83 13.13
CA PRO A 66 0.25 11.74 14.12
C PRO A 66 -1.13 11.82 13.45
N GLU A 67 -2.18 11.51 14.21
CA GLU A 67 -3.54 11.39 13.68
C GLU A 67 -4.02 12.65 12.94
N ALA A 68 -3.73 13.84 13.47
CA ALA A 68 -4.16 15.10 12.86
C ALA A 68 -3.61 15.28 11.43
N GLU A 69 -2.40 14.81 11.17
CA GLU A 69 -1.76 14.88 9.86
C GLU A 69 -2.13 13.68 8.97
N SER A 70 -2.40 12.53 9.55
CA SER A 70 -2.76 11.29 8.85
C SER A 70 -4.18 11.33 8.27
N ARG A 71 -5.15 11.86 9.04
CA ARG A 71 -6.57 11.86 8.65
C ARG A 71 -6.88 12.55 7.32
N PRO A 72 -6.31 13.72 6.99
CA PRO A 72 -6.53 14.36 5.68
C PRO A 72 -6.06 13.49 4.50
N ILE A 73 -4.96 12.74 4.66
CA ILE A 73 -4.42 11.86 3.63
C ILE A 73 -5.35 10.66 3.44
N ILE A 74 -5.79 10.00 4.53
CA ILE A 74 -6.71 8.86 4.48
C ILE A 74 -8.04 9.29 3.82
N ARG A 75 -8.60 10.44 4.23
CA ARG A 75 -9.81 10.99 3.66
C ARG A 75 -9.67 11.24 2.15
N ARG A 76 -8.60 11.91 1.74
CA ARG A 76 -8.33 12.18 0.32
C ARG A 76 -8.15 10.92 -0.50
N ALA A 77 -7.53 9.87 0.08
CA ALA A 77 -7.40 8.57 -0.57
C ALA A 77 -8.77 7.91 -0.83
N ILE A 78 -9.67 7.93 0.16
CA ILE A 78 -11.04 7.44 0.01
C ILE A 78 -11.79 8.24 -1.07
N GLU A 79 -11.71 9.57 -1.04
CA GLU A 79 -12.34 10.46 -2.03
C GLU A 79 -11.80 10.24 -3.45
N ALA A 80 -10.56 9.74 -3.59
CA ALA A 80 -9.95 9.34 -4.87
C ALA A 80 -10.34 7.93 -5.32
N GLY A 81 -11.10 7.17 -4.50
CA GLY A 81 -11.56 5.81 -4.81
C GLY A 81 -10.61 4.71 -4.35
N ILE A 82 -9.55 5.01 -3.58
CA ILE A 82 -8.75 3.95 -2.95
C ILE A 82 -9.63 3.27 -1.90
N ASN A 83 -9.83 1.97 -2.07
CA ASN A 83 -10.59 1.16 -1.14
C ASN A 83 -9.74 0.20 -0.30
N PHE A 84 -8.42 0.12 -0.52
CA PHE A 84 -7.55 -0.83 0.15
C PHE A 84 -6.50 -0.13 1.03
N PHE A 85 -6.50 -0.46 2.34
CA PHE A 85 -5.68 0.14 3.39
C PHE A 85 -4.86 -0.96 4.07
N ASP A 86 -3.53 -0.89 3.97
CA ASP A 86 -2.60 -1.90 4.49
C ASP A 86 -1.86 -1.37 5.72
N THR A 87 -2.16 -1.91 6.90
CA THR A 87 -1.47 -1.63 8.16
C THR A 87 -0.79 -2.89 8.72
N ALA A 88 -0.30 -2.85 9.95
CA ALA A 88 0.22 -3.98 10.71
C ALA A 88 0.15 -3.70 12.22
N ASN A 89 0.06 -4.76 13.02
CA ASN A 89 0.03 -4.65 14.47
C ASN A 89 1.26 -3.91 15.03
N MET A 90 2.44 -4.08 14.40
CA MET A 90 3.70 -3.49 14.88
C MET A 90 3.94 -2.04 14.43
N TYR A 91 3.17 -1.50 13.47
CA TYR A 91 3.40 -0.14 12.98
C TYR A 91 3.12 0.90 14.07
N SER A 92 4.18 1.63 14.44
CA SER A 92 4.17 2.56 15.58
C SER A 92 3.54 1.96 16.83
N ASP A 93 3.89 0.70 17.12
CA ASP A 93 3.43 -0.04 18.30
C ASP A 93 1.89 -0.05 18.41
N GLY A 94 1.22 -0.31 17.28
CA GLY A 94 -0.23 -0.43 17.15
C GLY A 94 -0.98 0.87 16.91
N THR A 95 -0.37 2.05 17.04
CA THR A 95 -1.07 3.33 16.82
C THR A 95 -1.47 3.55 15.36
N SER A 96 -0.79 2.91 14.40
CA SER A 96 -1.23 2.90 13.01
C SER A 96 -2.63 2.29 12.87
N GLU A 97 -2.88 1.13 13.46
CA GLU A 97 -4.21 0.49 13.45
C GLU A 97 -5.26 1.37 14.12
N GLU A 98 -4.93 2.02 15.24
CA GLU A 98 -5.84 2.92 15.95
C GLU A 98 -6.26 4.12 15.10
N ILE A 99 -5.29 4.80 14.45
CA ILE A 99 -5.55 5.97 13.60
C ILE A 99 -6.35 5.57 12.36
N VAL A 100 -5.93 4.50 11.68
CA VAL A 100 -6.61 3.99 10.48
C VAL A 100 -8.04 3.57 10.81
N GLY A 101 -8.24 2.83 11.90
CA GLY A 101 -9.57 2.38 12.32
C GLY A 101 -10.53 3.54 12.60
N ARG A 102 -10.08 4.57 13.34
CA ARG A 102 -10.89 5.77 13.59
C ARG A 102 -11.20 6.54 12.31
N ALA A 103 -10.19 6.74 11.44
CA ALA A 103 -10.36 7.46 10.19
C ALA A 103 -11.33 6.75 9.22
N LEU A 104 -11.20 5.43 9.05
CA LEU A 104 -12.07 4.67 8.17
C LEU A 104 -13.52 4.63 8.68
N ARG A 105 -13.73 4.51 10.00
CA ARG A 105 -15.06 4.58 10.60
C ARG A 105 -15.76 5.93 10.34
N ASP A 106 -14.99 7.03 10.33
CA ASP A 106 -15.54 8.37 10.15
C ASP A 106 -15.75 8.74 8.67
N PHE A 107 -14.97 8.17 7.74
CA PHE A 107 -14.92 8.62 6.34
C PHE A 107 -15.45 7.60 5.32
N ALA A 108 -15.65 6.35 5.70
CA ALA A 108 -16.09 5.29 4.79
C ALA A 108 -17.11 4.36 5.46
N LYS A 109 -17.86 3.60 4.64
CA LYS A 109 -18.60 2.47 5.16
C LYS A 109 -17.70 1.25 5.21
N ARG A 110 -17.85 0.43 6.27
CA ARG A 110 -16.99 -0.73 6.50
C ARG A 110 -16.99 -1.74 5.35
N ASP A 111 -18.11 -1.93 4.70
CA ASP A 111 -18.31 -2.86 3.58
C ASP A 111 -17.80 -2.32 2.23
N GLU A 112 -17.46 -1.04 2.15
CA GLU A 112 -16.89 -0.41 0.96
C GLU A 112 -15.35 -0.39 0.96
N VAL A 113 -14.70 -0.78 2.09
CA VAL A 113 -13.25 -0.72 2.25
C VAL A 113 -12.64 -2.08 2.60
N VAL A 114 -11.43 -2.30 2.13
CA VAL A 114 -10.59 -3.48 2.40
C VAL A 114 -9.53 -3.08 3.43
N ILE A 115 -9.57 -3.69 4.60
CA ILE A 115 -8.61 -3.46 5.68
C ILE A 115 -7.70 -4.68 5.78
N ALA A 116 -6.40 -4.47 5.61
CA ALA A 116 -5.38 -5.49 5.85
C ALA A 116 -4.55 -5.15 7.08
N THR A 117 -4.27 -6.15 7.91
CA THR A 117 -3.27 -6.06 8.97
C THR A 117 -2.37 -7.29 9.00
N LYS A 118 -1.33 -7.27 9.86
CA LYS A 118 -0.28 -8.30 9.85
C LYS A 118 0.10 -8.74 11.26
N VAL A 119 0.63 -9.97 11.38
CA VAL A 119 1.13 -10.59 12.61
C VAL A 119 2.52 -11.16 12.37
N PHE A 120 3.38 -11.10 13.34
CA PHE A 120 4.71 -11.73 13.47
C PHE A 120 5.59 -11.02 14.50
N TYR A 121 5.79 -9.71 14.33
CA TYR A 121 6.73 -8.96 15.15
C TYR A 121 6.25 -8.86 16.61
N ARG A 122 7.22 -8.60 17.50
CA ARG A 122 6.95 -8.55 18.94
C ARG A 122 6.03 -7.40 19.33
N MET A 123 4.92 -7.75 19.95
CA MET A 123 3.92 -6.79 20.46
C MET A 123 3.86 -6.77 21.99
N ARG A 124 4.46 -7.75 22.65
CA ARG A 124 4.46 -7.88 24.12
C ARG A 124 5.82 -8.39 24.59
N PRO A 125 6.29 -7.94 25.78
CA PRO A 125 7.49 -8.52 26.39
C PRO A 125 7.24 -9.98 26.79
N GLY A 126 8.33 -10.74 26.98
CA GLY A 126 8.29 -12.12 27.45
C GLY A 126 7.89 -13.15 26.39
N PRO A 127 7.62 -14.40 26.83
CA PRO A 127 7.27 -15.51 25.95
C PRO A 127 5.93 -15.28 25.22
N ASN A 128 5.79 -15.85 24.02
CA ASN A 128 4.58 -15.77 23.18
C ASN A 128 4.17 -14.34 22.76
N GLY A 129 5.06 -13.36 22.88
CA GLY A 129 4.81 -11.99 22.46
C GLY A 129 5.13 -11.69 21.01
N ALA A 130 5.61 -12.68 20.24
CA ALA A 130 6.00 -12.59 18.83
C ALA A 130 5.81 -13.93 18.13
N GLY A 131 6.01 -13.98 16.81
CA GLY A 131 6.02 -15.19 16.00
C GLY A 131 4.64 -15.58 15.48
N LEU A 132 4.57 -16.79 14.94
CA LEU A 132 3.38 -17.32 14.26
C LEU A 132 2.78 -18.54 14.94
N SER A 133 3.10 -18.78 16.23
CA SER A 133 2.41 -19.82 16.99
C SER A 133 0.90 -19.57 17.02
N ARG A 134 0.12 -20.62 17.12
CA ARG A 134 -1.34 -20.53 17.28
C ARG A 134 -1.74 -19.52 18.36
N LYS A 135 -1.04 -19.57 19.51
CA LYS A 135 -1.30 -18.65 20.62
C LYS A 135 -1.06 -17.17 20.22
N ALA A 136 0.03 -16.88 19.52
CA ALA A 136 0.33 -15.52 19.07
C ALA A 136 -0.70 -15.04 18.05
N ILE A 137 -0.99 -15.83 17.02
CA ILE A 137 -1.97 -15.50 15.96
C ILE A 137 -3.34 -15.17 16.55
N MET A 138 -3.87 -16.05 17.43
CA MET A 138 -5.21 -15.85 18.01
C MET A 138 -5.28 -14.63 18.95
N THR A 139 -4.20 -14.38 19.70
CA THR A 139 -4.15 -13.21 20.58
C THR A 139 -4.00 -11.91 19.77
N ASP A 140 -3.13 -11.91 18.77
CA ASP A 140 -2.79 -10.68 18.05
C ASP A 140 -3.91 -10.24 17.11
N ILE A 141 -4.69 -11.16 16.50
CA ILE A 141 -5.88 -10.76 15.74
C ILE A 141 -6.89 -10.04 16.64
N ASP A 142 -7.15 -10.53 17.85
CA ASP A 142 -8.09 -9.90 18.78
C ASP A 142 -7.63 -8.49 19.20
N GLN A 143 -6.35 -8.31 19.41
CA GLN A 143 -5.78 -6.99 19.73
C GLN A 143 -5.83 -6.04 18.52
N SER A 144 -5.57 -6.54 17.30
CA SER A 144 -5.68 -5.76 16.07
C SER A 144 -7.12 -5.31 15.82
N LEU A 145 -8.10 -6.19 15.95
CA LEU A 145 -9.52 -5.85 15.83
C LEU A 145 -9.95 -4.78 16.83
N LYS A 146 -9.47 -4.89 18.08
CA LYS A 146 -9.71 -3.88 19.12
C LYS A 146 -9.12 -2.51 18.74
N ARG A 147 -7.87 -2.45 18.27
CA ARG A 147 -7.24 -1.18 17.85
C ARG A 147 -7.91 -0.58 16.61
N LEU A 148 -8.25 -1.41 15.63
CA LEU A 148 -8.97 -0.99 14.43
C LEU A 148 -10.43 -0.59 14.72
N GLY A 149 -11.03 -1.05 15.82
CA GLY A 149 -12.42 -0.79 16.17
C GLY A 149 -13.40 -1.44 15.19
N THR A 150 -13.12 -2.68 14.77
CA THR A 150 -13.93 -3.47 13.82
C THR A 150 -14.00 -4.93 14.25
N ASP A 151 -15.04 -5.64 13.81
CA ASP A 151 -15.23 -7.05 14.15
C ASP A 151 -14.45 -8.01 13.26
N TYR A 152 -13.97 -7.53 12.10
CA TYR A 152 -13.18 -8.33 11.15
C TYR A 152 -12.23 -7.47 10.33
N VAL A 153 -11.16 -8.08 9.85
CA VAL A 153 -10.33 -7.56 8.77
C VAL A 153 -10.63 -8.30 7.47
N ASP A 154 -10.42 -7.66 6.33
CA ASP A 154 -10.60 -8.33 5.04
C ASP A 154 -9.42 -9.23 4.72
N LEU A 155 -8.21 -8.80 5.05
CA LEU A 155 -6.99 -9.57 4.82
C LEU A 155 -6.12 -9.61 6.10
N TYR A 156 -5.86 -10.81 6.60
CA TYR A 156 -4.93 -11.03 7.70
C TYR A 156 -3.66 -11.69 7.17
N GLN A 157 -2.51 -11.03 7.35
CA GLN A 157 -1.26 -11.44 6.71
C GLN A 157 -0.23 -11.91 7.75
N ILE A 158 0.52 -12.97 7.45
CA ILE A 158 1.80 -13.19 8.13
C ILE A 158 2.81 -12.18 7.59
N HIS A 159 3.48 -11.45 8.50
CA HIS A 159 4.39 -10.36 8.13
C HIS A 159 5.74 -10.90 7.65
N ARG A 160 6.16 -12.05 8.19
CA ARG A 160 7.38 -12.80 7.84
C ARG A 160 7.11 -14.29 8.02
N TRP A 161 7.97 -15.10 7.43
CA TRP A 161 8.05 -16.52 7.76
C TRP A 161 8.62 -16.70 9.17
N ASP A 162 8.15 -17.73 9.89
CA ASP A 162 8.63 -18.07 11.22
C ASP A 162 9.29 -19.45 11.20
N ASP A 163 10.62 -19.48 11.20
CA ASP A 163 11.39 -20.73 11.21
C ASP A 163 11.27 -21.50 12.54
N SER A 164 10.80 -20.84 13.59
CA SER A 164 10.64 -21.45 14.92
C SER A 164 9.28 -22.12 15.13
N THR A 165 8.31 -21.91 14.23
CA THR A 165 6.97 -22.47 14.31
C THR A 165 6.69 -23.38 13.11
N PRO A 166 6.23 -24.63 13.30
CA PRO A 166 5.78 -25.49 12.20
C PRO A 166 4.73 -24.76 11.36
N ILE A 167 4.89 -24.80 10.03
CA ILE A 167 3.96 -24.09 9.13
C ILE A 167 2.52 -24.62 9.24
N GLU A 168 2.38 -25.89 9.59
CA GLU A 168 1.09 -26.56 9.82
C GLU A 168 0.33 -25.87 10.97
N GLU A 169 1.00 -25.59 12.11
CA GLU A 169 0.39 -24.88 13.24
C GLU A 169 -0.06 -23.47 12.85
N THR A 170 0.79 -22.76 12.12
CA THR A 170 0.49 -21.42 11.61
C THR A 170 -0.74 -21.42 10.69
N LEU A 171 -0.80 -22.34 9.73
CA LEU A 171 -1.88 -22.40 8.74
C LEU A 171 -3.21 -22.85 9.36
N GLU A 172 -3.19 -23.79 10.28
CA GLU A 172 -4.39 -24.21 11.01
C GLU A 172 -4.93 -23.06 11.87
N ALA A 173 -4.05 -22.33 12.57
CA ALA A 173 -4.46 -21.16 13.34
C ALA A 173 -5.09 -20.06 12.46
N LEU A 174 -4.51 -19.77 11.31
CA LEU A 174 -5.06 -18.81 10.36
C LEU A 174 -6.39 -19.27 9.75
N HIS A 175 -6.54 -20.57 9.47
CA HIS A 175 -7.80 -21.16 9.05
C HIS A 175 -8.88 -20.95 10.11
N ASP A 176 -8.58 -21.18 11.39
CA ASP A 176 -9.51 -20.96 12.48
C ASP A 176 -9.87 -19.47 12.66
N VAL A 177 -8.95 -18.54 12.44
CA VAL A 177 -9.24 -17.10 12.42
C VAL A 177 -10.29 -16.78 11.34
N VAL A 178 -10.18 -17.37 10.15
CA VAL A 178 -11.16 -17.19 9.06
C VAL A 178 -12.49 -17.85 9.43
N LYS A 179 -12.48 -19.07 9.97
CA LYS A 179 -13.69 -19.77 10.41
C LYS A 179 -14.44 -19.05 11.54
N ALA A 180 -13.69 -18.37 12.42
CA ALA A 180 -14.26 -17.52 13.46
C ALA A 180 -14.82 -16.19 12.92
N GLY A 181 -14.67 -15.90 11.62
CA GLY A 181 -15.15 -14.68 11.00
C GLY A 181 -14.32 -13.43 11.28
N LYS A 182 -13.16 -13.56 11.93
CA LYS A 182 -12.27 -12.46 12.29
C LYS A 182 -11.43 -11.94 11.10
N ALA A 183 -11.24 -12.76 10.07
CA ALA A 183 -10.66 -12.39 8.79
C ALA A 183 -11.46 -12.99 7.63
N ARG A 184 -11.55 -12.27 6.50
CA ARG A 184 -12.20 -12.80 5.29
C ARG A 184 -11.23 -13.63 4.46
N TYR A 185 -10.00 -13.16 4.34
CA TYR A 185 -8.91 -13.76 3.58
C TYR A 185 -7.63 -13.76 4.40
N ILE A 186 -6.69 -14.62 4.03
CA ILE A 186 -5.34 -14.64 4.59
C ILE A 186 -4.30 -14.39 3.50
N GLY A 187 -3.19 -13.74 3.86
CA GLY A 187 -2.08 -13.43 2.97
C GLY A 187 -0.72 -13.65 3.63
N ALA A 188 0.31 -13.57 2.83
CA ALA A 188 1.69 -13.69 3.28
C ALA A 188 2.53 -12.49 2.81
N SER A 189 3.64 -12.23 3.50
CA SER A 189 4.58 -11.17 3.14
C SER A 189 6.02 -11.67 3.27
N SER A 190 6.82 -11.37 2.24
CA SER A 190 8.28 -11.50 2.23
C SER A 190 8.83 -12.81 2.78
N MET A 191 9.01 -13.78 1.90
CA MET A 191 9.61 -15.09 2.16
C MET A 191 10.15 -15.70 0.87
N TYR A 192 10.88 -16.78 0.95
CA TYR A 192 11.33 -17.52 -0.23
C TYR A 192 10.15 -18.19 -0.96
N ALA A 193 10.25 -18.31 -2.27
CA ALA A 193 9.21 -18.94 -3.08
C ALA A 193 8.93 -20.39 -2.66
N TRP A 194 9.96 -21.16 -2.26
CA TRP A 194 9.78 -22.51 -1.75
C TRP A 194 8.99 -22.58 -0.43
N GLN A 195 9.17 -21.57 0.46
CA GLN A 195 8.40 -21.47 1.71
C GLN A 195 6.94 -21.19 1.40
N PHE A 196 6.68 -20.26 0.49
CA PHE A 196 5.33 -19.92 0.07
C PHE A 196 4.63 -21.09 -0.63
N ALA A 197 5.32 -21.78 -1.55
CA ALA A 197 4.82 -22.98 -2.20
C ALA A 197 4.49 -24.08 -1.16
N LYS A 198 5.39 -24.33 -0.20
CA LYS A 198 5.13 -25.28 0.91
C LYS A 198 3.85 -24.91 1.64
N ALA A 199 3.66 -23.64 2.02
CA ALA A 199 2.46 -23.19 2.72
C ALA A 199 1.17 -23.40 1.90
N LEU A 200 1.19 -23.05 0.59
CA LEU A 200 0.03 -23.23 -0.30
C LEU A 200 -0.36 -24.72 -0.43
N TYR A 201 0.62 -25.61 -0.62
CA TYR A 201 0.36 -27.04 -0.78
C TYR A 201 -0.04 -27.70 0.54
N THR A 202 0.55 -27.30 1.68
CA THR A 202 0.11 -27.74 3.01
C THR A 202 -1.36 -27.39 3.26
N SER A 203 -1.77 -26.14 3.00
CA SER A 203 -3.17 -25.74 3.11
C SER A 203 -4.09 -26.59 2.22
N ARG A 204 -3.69 -26.86 0.97
CA ARG A 204 -4.46 -27.70 0.04
C ARG A 204 -4.59 -29.14 0.55
N GLN A 205 -3.52 -29.71 1.07
CA GLN A 205 -3.49 -31.09 1.60
C GLN A 205 -4.45 -31.28 2.79
N HIS A 206 -4.53 -30.29 3.67
CA HIS A 206 -5.37 -30.34 4.87
C HIS A 206 -6.77 -29.75 4.69
N GLY A 207 -7.11 -29.20 3.49
CA GLY A 207 -8.40 -28.54 3.26
C GLY A 207 -8.54 -27.21 4.02
N TRP A 208 -7.43 -26.59 4.41
CA TRP A 208 -7.42 -25.30 5.11
C TRP A 208 -7.53 -24.11 4.15
N THR A 209 -7.85 -22.94 4.71
CA THR A 209 -7.84 -21.68 3.99
C THR A 209 -6.45 -21.43 3.41
N ARG A 210 -6.37 -21.10 2.12
CA ARG A 210 -5.12 -20.80 1.43
C ARG A 210 -4.81 -19.31 1.50
N PHE A 211 -3.53 -18.96 1.46
CA PHE A 211 -3.13 -17.59 1.15
C PHE A 211 -3.65 -17.16 -0.21
N VAL A 212 -4.21 -15.95 -0.29
CA VAL A 212 -4.72 -15.35 -1.54
C VAL A 212 -3.84 -14.20 -2.05
N SER A 213 -2.86 -13.79 -1.26
CA SER A 213 -1.95 -12.71 -1.62
C SER A 213 -0.52 -12.92 -1.12
N MET A 214 0.42 -12.34 -1.87
CA MET A 214 1.82 -12.15 -1.50
C MET A 214 2.14 -10.65 -1.51
N GLN A 215 2.63 -10.16 -0.36
CA GLN A 215 3.15 -8.80 -0.20
C GLN A 215 4.68 -8.85 -0.18
N ASN A 216 5.30 -8.72 -1.33
CA ASN A 216 6.75 -8.86 -1.51
C ASN A 216 7.46 -7.51 -1.76
N HIS A 217 8.79 -7.52 -1.71
CA HIS A 217 9.62 -6.37 -2.02
C HIS A 217 9.85 -6.27 -3.53
N LEU A 218 9.32 -5.25 -4.20
CA LEU A 218 9.53 -5.07 -5.63
C LEU A 218 9.59 -3.59 -6.00
N ASN A 219 10.66 -3.20 -6.66
CA ASN A 219 10.85 -1.90 -7.31
C ASN A 219 12.01 -2.00 -8.30
N LEU A 220 12.31 -0.93 -9.01
CA LEU A 220 13.39 -0.91 -10.02
C LEU A 220 14.78 -1.24 -9.45
N LEU A 221 15.03 -0.96 -8.15
CA LEU A 221 16.30 -1.28 -7.49
C LEU A 221 16.33 -2.69 -6.89
N TYR A 222 15.20 -3.39 -6.80
CA TYR A 222 15.12 -4.74 -6.26
C TYR A 222 14.11 -5.57 -7.05
N ARG A 223 14.58 -6.51 -7.84
CA ARG A 223 13.78 -7.30 -8.79
C ARG A 223 13.91 -8.82 -8.58
N GLU A 224 14.49 -9.26 -7.47
CA GLU A 224 14.74 -10.69 -7.23
C GLU A 224 13.46 -11.54 -7.16
N GLU A 225 12.33 -10.92 -6.81
CA GLU A 225 11.02 -11.58 -6.80
C GLU A 225 10.53 -12.02 -8.20
N GLU A 226 11.08 -11.42 -9.26
CA GLU A 226 10.74 -11.77 -10.65
C GLU A 226 11.27 -13.16 -11.05
N ARG A 227 12.23 -13.72 -10.31
CA ARG A 227 12.83 -15.03 -10.60
C ARG A 227 11.87 -16.18 -10.36
N GLU A 228 11.23 -16.21 -9.19
CA GLU A 228 10.41 -17.34 -8.77
C GLU A 228 9.08 -16.91 -8.14
N MET A 229 9.08 -15.89 -7.26
CA MET A 229 7.87 -15.52 -6.51
C MET A 229 6.74 -15.03 -7.42
N LEU A 230 7.01 -14.13 -8.37
CA LEU A 230 5.98 -13.64 -9.29
C LEU A 230 5.45 -14.76 -10.21
N PRO A 231 6.29 -15.61 -10.84
CA PRO A 231 5.81 -16.78 -11.58
C PRO A 231 4.97 -17.74 -10.75
N LEU A 232 5.37 -18.01 -9.50
CA LEU A 232 4.59 -18.85 -8.58
C LEU A 232 3.23 -18.24 -8.27
N CYS A 233 3.19 -16.94 -7.96
CA CYS A 233 1.94 -16.24 -7.67
C CYS A 233 0.99 -16.24 -8.88
N GLU A 234 1.52 -16.04 -10.10
CA GLU A 234 0.74 -16.11 -11.34
C GLU A 234 0.16 -17.51 -11.55
N ALA A 235 0.98 -18.55 -11.42
CA ALA A 235 0.56 -19.95 -11.60
C ALA A 235 -0.52 -20.38 -10.59
N GLU A 236 -0.47 -19.87 -9.34
CA GLU A 236 -1.39 -20.21 -8.26
C GLU A 236 -2.58 -19.25 -8.12
N GLY A 237 -2.67 -18.20 -8.99
CA GLY A 237 -3.76 -17.20 -8.96
C GLY A 237 -3.72 -16.31 -7.71
N ILE A 238 -2.54 -16.03 -7.20
CA ILE A 238 -2.29 -15.22 -6.00
C ILE A 238 -2.15 -13.74 -6.36
N ALA A 239 -2.81 -12.86 -5.63
CA ALA A 239 -2.63 -11.41 -5.78
C ALA A 239 -1.24 -10.98 -5.30
N VAL A 240 -0.55 -10.15 -6.07
CA VAL A 240 0.75 -9.57 -5.69
C VAL A 240 0.58 -8.09 -5.38
N ILE A 241 0.91 -7.70 -4.14
CA ILE A 241 0.78 -6.32 -3.63
C ILE A 241 2.13 -5.83 -3.10
N PRO A 242 3.07 -5.44 -3.97
CA PRO A 242 4.44 -5.16 -3.55
C PRO A 242 4.55 -3.92 -2.68
N TRP A 243 5.44 -4.01 -1.66
CA TRP A 243 5.81 -2.89 -0.81
C TRP A 243 7.08 -2.17 -1.32
N SER A 244 7.26 -0.91 -0.91
CA SER A 244 8.35 0.00 -1.29
C SER A 244 8.53 0.17 -2.82
N PRO A 245 7.47 0.44 -3.59
CA PRO A 245 7.57 0.61 -5.04
C PRO A 245 8.47 1.77 -5.46
N LEU A 246 8.69 2.75 -4.58
CA LEU A 246 9.57 3.91 -4.79
C LEU A 246 10.94 3.75 -4.09
N ALA A 247 11.33 2.53 -3.71
CA ALA A 247 12.58 2.25 -3.00
C ALA A 247 12.81 3.20 -1.81
N ARG A 248 11.77 3.41 -0.98
CA ARG A 248 11.78 4.31 0.18
C ARG A 248 12.20 5.75 -0.15
N GLY A 249 11.91 6.19 -1.39
CA GLY A 249 12.19 7.53 -1.91
C GLY A 249 13.49 7.67 -2.71
N ARG A 250 14.30 6.62 -2.86
CA ARG A 250 15.54 6.67 -3.67
C ARG A 250 15.23 6.88 -5.16
N LEU A 251 14.12 6.38 -5.66
CA LEU A 251 13.67 6.57 -7.05
C LEU A 251 12.95 7.91 -7.32
N THR A 252 12.84 8.79 -6.32
CA THR A 252 12.05 10.03 -6.45
C THR A 252 12.88 11.30 -6.51
N ARG A 253 14.21 11.22 -6.38
CA ARG A 253 15.14 12.35 -6.30
C ARG A 253 16.46 12.05 -6.99
N ASN A 254 17.34 13.05 -7.07
CA ASN A 254 18.71 12.84 -7.54
C ASN A 254 19.48 11.93 -6.59
N TRP A 255 20.45 11.21 -7.15
CA TRP A 255 21.22 10.24 -6.37
C TRP A 255 21.93 10.87 -5.16
N ASP A 256 22.49 12.05 -5.34
CA ASP A 256 23.25 12.75 -4.32
C ASP A 256 22.38 13.55 -3.31
N GLU A 257 21.04 13.54 -3.50
CA GLU A 257 20.09 14.18 -2.59
C GLU A 257 19.62 13.19 -1.52
N SER A 258 19.65 13.62 -0.26
CA SER A 258 19.07 12.86 0.85
C SER A 258 17.91 13.61 1.51
N SER A 259 17.00 12.89 2.16
CA SER A 259 15.97 13.48 3.00
C SER A 259 16.19 13.12 4.47
N GLU A 260 15.63 13.90 5.39
CA GLU A 260 15.64 13.60 6.83
C GLU A 260 15.14 12.17 7.11
N ARG A 261 14.08 11.74 6.40
CA ARG A 261 13.58 10.38 6.48
C ARG A 261 14.64 9.36 6.07
N GLN A 262 15.35 9.58 4.96
CA GLN A 262 16.37 8.64 4.48
C GLN A 262 17.53 8.52 5.45
N GLN A 263 17.91 9.61 6.12
CA GLN A 263 18.99 9.63 7.14
C GLN A 263 18.58 8.85 8.40
N SER A 264 17.32 8.86 8.77
CA SER A 264 16.79 8.16 9.95
C SER A 264 16.21 6.77 9.66
N ASP A 265 16.15 6.34 8.39
CA ASP A 265 15.55 5.08 7.97
C ASP A 265 16.57 3.93 7.92
N ALA A 266 16.88 3.34 9.07
CA ALA A 266 17.80 2.21 9.19
C ALA A 266 17.38 0.99 8.33
N VAL A 267 16.09 0.81 8.07
CA VAL A 267 15.61 -0.27 7.18
C VAL A 267 15.99 0.04 5.73
N GLY A 268 15.81 1.28 5.29
CA GLY A 268 16.20 1.71 3.95
C GLY A 268 17.71 1.59 3.70
N GLN A 269 18.51 1.95 4.68
CA GLN A 269 19.97 1.80 4.62
C GLN A 269 20.36 0.32 4.44
N ARG A 270 19.83 -0.57 5.28
CA ARG A 270 20.10 -2.01 5.21
C ARG A 270 19.67 -2.65 3.86
N LEU A 271 18.59 -2.15 3.26
CA LEU A 271 18.07 -2.71 2.00
C LEU A 271 18.89 -2.31 0.76
N TYR A 272 19.48 -1.11 0.74
CA TYR A 272 19.99 -0.52 -0.50
C TYR A 272 21.44 -0.03 -0.45
N ASP A 273 22.07 0.15 0.74
CA ASP A 273 23.40 0.76 0.79
C ASP A 273 24.48 -0.16 0.20
N ALA A 274 24.30 -1.48 0.29
CA ALA A 274 25.25 -2.44 -0.27
C ALA A 274 25.30 -2.45 -1.82
N THR A 275 24.26 -1.92 -2.48
CA THR A 275 24.11 -1.93 -3.94
C THR A 275 24.12 -0.54 -4.55
N ALA A 276 24.43 0.46 -3.74
CA ALA A 276 24.33 1.88 -4.09
C ALA A 276 25.01 2.25 -5.42
N ASP A 277 26.22 1.73 -5.68
CA ASP A 277 26.96 2.04 -6.92
C ASP A 277 26.26 1.49 -8.18
N ALA A 278 25.67 0.30 -8.09
CA ALA A 278 24.93 -0.32 -9.20
C ALA A 278 23.58 0.37 -9.43
N ASP A 279 22.94 0.81 -8.35
CA ASP A 279 21.59 1.38 -8.37
C ASP A 279 21.54 2.78 -9.01
N ARG A 280 22.66 3.52 -9.00
CA ARG A 280 22.75 4.88 -9.55
C ARG A 280 22.28 4.95 -11.01
N ALA A 281 22.73 4.03 -11.85
CA ALA A 281 22.36 4.01 -13.27
C ALA A 281 20.85 3.82 -13.48
N ILE A 282 20.17 3.12 -12.58
CA ILE A 282 18.71 2.96 -12.62
C ILE A 282 18.02 4.28 -12.26
N VAL A 283 18.49 4.97 -11.22
CA VAL A 283 17.95 6.28 -10.82
C VAL A 283 18.13 7.32 -11.92
N ASP A 284 19.27 7.30 -12.63
CA ASP A 284 19.53 8.17 -13.77
C ASP A 284 18.60 7.85 -14.95
N ALA A 285 18.31 6.58 -15.23
CA ALA A 285 17.35 6.17 -16.25
C ALA A 285 15.92 6.65 -15.91
N VAL A 286 15.49 6.52 -14.65
CA VAL A 286 14.21 7.08 -14.18
C VAL A 286 14.17 8.59 -14.38
N ALA A 287 15.26 9.29 -14.07
CA ALA A 287 15.37 10.73 -14.26
C ALA A 287 15.22 11.16 -15.74
N ALA A 288 15.89 10.45 -16.62
CA ALA A 288 15.85 10.73 -18.06
C ALA A 288 14.44 10.57 -18.64
N ILE A 289 13.75 9.47 -18.30
CA ILE A 289 12.37 9.23 -18.77
C ILE A 289 11.41 10.24 -18.15
N ALA A 290 11.54 10.55 -16.87
CA ALA A 290 10.71 11.54 -16.21
C ALA A 290 10.83 12.93 -16.87
N ALA A 291 12.06 13.34 -17.19
CA ALA A 291 12.32 14.59 -17.90
C ALA A 291 11.72 14.59 -19.33
N ALA A 292 11.92 13.50 -20.09
CA ALA A 292 11.36 13.35 -21.45
C ALA A 292 9.82 13.38 -21.48
N ARG A 293 9.18 12.82 -20.45
CA ARG A 293 7.72 12.80 -20.27
C ARG A 293 7.17 14.03 -19.57
N ASN A 294 8.03 14.89 -19.03
CA ASN A 294 7.67 16.06 -18.21
C ASN A 294 6.76 15.66 -17.02
N VAL A 295 7.12 14.60 -16.31
CA VAL A 295 6.42 14.10 -15.13
C VAL A 295 7.39 13.88 -13.96
N PRO A 296 6.93 13.87 -12.70
CA PRO A 296 7.75 13.49 -11.55
C PRO A 296 8.33 12.07 -11.68
N ARG A 297 9.56 11.86 -11.19
CA ARG A 297 10.21 10.53 -11.16
C ARG A 297 9.39 9.49 -10.43
N ALA A 298 8.70 9.89 -9.35
CA ALA A 298 7.80 9.02 -8.61
C ALA A 298 6.73 8.38 -9.49
N GLN A 299 6.19 9.14 -10.47
CA GLN A 299 5.19 8.62 -11.41
C GLN A 299 5.79 7.55 -12.32
N VAL A 300 7.01 7.75 -12.85
CA VAL A 300 7.69 6.75 -13.70
C VAL A 300 7.97 5.46 -12.93
N ALA A 301 8.57 5.59 -11.74
CA ALA A 301 8.91 4.41 -10.92
C ALA A 301 7.66 3.62 -10.48
N LEU A 302 6.59 4.32 -10.09
CA LEU A 302 5.36 3.68 -9.68
C LEU A 302 4.60 3.07 -10.86
N ALA A 303 4.57 3.75 -12.02
CA ALA A 303 3.98 3.25 -13.25
C ALA A 303 4.64 1.93 -13.69
N TRP A 304 5.96 1.82 -13.57
CA TRP A 304 6.67 0.57 -13.85
C TRP A 304 6.18 -0.56 -12.96
N VAL A 305 6.07 -0.36 -11.64
CA VAL A 305 5.57 -1.41 -10.73
C VAL A 305 4.10 -1.75 -11.02
N ALA A 306 3.26 -0.74 -11.25
CA ALA A 306 1.82 -0.94 -11.50
C ALA A 306 1.52 -1.67 -12.81
N GLN A 307 2.42 -1.58 -13.80
CA GLN A 307 2.32 -2.24 -15.11
C GLN A 307 3.06 -3.57 -15.18
N LYS A 308 3.85 -3.91 -14.14
CA LYS A 308 4.59 -5.17 -14.11
C LYS A 308 3.63 -6.36 -14.13
N ARG A 309 3.85 -7.28 -15.06
CA ARG A 309 3.07 -8.52 -15.15
C ARG A 309 3.08 -9.26 -13.83
N GLY A 310 1.93 -9.74 -13.40
CA GLY A 310 1.74 -10.43 -12.13
C GLY A 310 1.46 -9.50 -10.94
N VAL A 311 1.71 -8.19 -11.04
CA VAL A 311 1.39 -7.23 -9.97
C VAL A 311 -0.09 -6.84 -10.01
N THR A 312 -0.77 -7.03 -8.89
CA THR A 312 -2.19 -6.65 -8.71
C THR A 312 -2.32 -5.18 -8.38
N ALA A 313 -1.67 -4.70 -7.30
CA ALA A 313 -1.71 -3.32 -6.87
C ALA A 313 -0.51 -2.99 -5.97
N PRO A 314 0.35 -2.01 -6.27
CA PRO A 314 1.44 -1.60 -5.39
C PRO A 314 0.94 -0.89 -4.14
N ILE A 315 1.66 -1.09 -3.01
CA ILE A 315 1.41 -0.41 -1.74
C ILE A 315 2.28 0.84 -1.66
N VAL A 316 1.65 2.01 -1.57
CA VAL A 316 2.35 3.30 -1.50
C VAL A 316 2.13 3.96 -0.15
N GLY A 317 3.24 4.25 0.54
CA GLY A 317 3.24 5.09 1.74
C GLY A 317 3.23 6.56 1.35
N ILE A 318 2.30 7.32 1.92
CA ILE A 318 2.08 8.74 1.64
C ILE A 318 2.30 9.55 2.93
N SER A 319 3.12 10.59 2.85
CA SER A 319 3.35 11.52 3.97
C SER A 319 2.91 12.96 3.67
N LYS A 320 2.58 13.27 2.41
CA LYS A 320 2.10 14.60 1.96
C LYS A 320 1.07 14.42 0.85
N LEU A 321 0.02 15.23 0.84
CA LEU A 321 -1.05 15.16 -0.17
C LEU A 321 -0.55 15.17 -1.63
N PRO A 322 0.43 16.00 -2.03
CA PRO A 322 0.95 15.97 -3.41
C PRO A 322 1.52 14.60 -3.82
N GLN A 323 2.08 13.81 -2.88
CA GLN A 323 2.54 12.46 -3.18
C GLN A 323 1.39 11.50 -3.53
N LEU A 324 0.22 11.71 -2.94
CA LEU A 324 -0.98 10.94 -3.30
C LEU A 324 -1.44 11.29 -4.71
N ASP A 325 -1.45 12.58 -5.07
CA ASP A 325 -1.83 13.01 -6.42
C ASP A 325 -0.84 12.47 -7.47
N ASP A 326 0.47 12.47 -7.18
CA ASP A 326 1.48 11.82 -8.03
C ASP A 326 1.26 10.30 -8.15
N ALA A 327 0.91 9.62 -7.06
CA ALA A 327 0.65 8.19 -7.08
C ALA A 327 -0.60 7.82 -7.90
N LEU A 328 -1.63 8.65 -7.84
CA LEU A 328 -2.81 8.50 -8.68
C LEU A 328 -2.49 8.73 -10.16
N ALA A 329 -1.76 9.81 -10.48
CA ALA A 329 -1.34 10.13 -11.85
C ALA A 329 -0.45 9.04 -12.47
N ALA A 330 0.34 8.33 -11.67
CA ALA A 330 1.17 7.22 -12.12
C ALA A 330 0.36 6.07 -12.74
N LEU A 331 -0.89 5.86 -12.32
CA LEU A 331 -1.74 4.80 -12.87
C LEU A 331 -2.14 5.05 -14.33
N ASP A 332 -2.21 6.31 -14.74
CA ASP A 332 -2.52 6.70 -16.13
C ASP A 332 -1.27 6.75 -17.02
N LEU A 333 -0.08 6.84 -16.43
CA LEU A 333 1.17 6.90 -17.17
C LEU A 333 1.48 5.52 -17.78
N LYS A 334 1.31 5.38 -19.09
CA LYS A 334 1.70 4.17 -19.83
C LYS A 334 3.13 4.30 -20.34
N LEU A 335 4.01 3.46 -19.80
CA LEU A 335 5.39 3.31 -20.26
C LEU A 335 5.41 2.45 -21.54
N THR A 336 6.23 2.84 -22.51
CA THR A 336 6.47 2.03 -23.70
C THR A 336 7.43 0.88 -23.41
N ASP A 337 7.46 -0.14 -24.28
CA ASP A 337 8.39 -1.27 -24.14
C ASP A 337 9.86 -0.79 -24.13
N ASP A 338 10.21 0.22 -24.93
CA ASP A 338 11.56 0.80 -24.96
C ASP A 338 11.92 1.51 -23.65
N GLU A 339 10.96 2.23 -23.03
CA GLU A 339 11.14 2.86 -21.73
C GLU A 339 11.33 1.81 -20.64
N ILE A 340 10.49 0.77 -20.64
CA ILE A 340 10.62 -0.37 -19.72
C ILE A 340 12.00 -1.03 -19.88
N ALA A 341 12.42 -1.34 -21.10
CA ALA A 341 13.73 -1.91 -21.38
C ALA A 341 14.89 -1.00 -20.92
N THR A 342 14.72 0.32 -21.07
CA THR A 342 15.70 1.30 -20.61
C THR A 342 15.82 1.34 -19.08
N LEU A 343 14.70 1.27 -18.36
CA LEU A 343 14.65 1.22 -16.89
C LEU A 343 15.24 -0.09 -16.35
N GLU A 344 15.02 -1.19 -17.04
CA GLU A 344 15.41 -2.53 -16.58
C GLU A 344 16.86 -2.92 -16.95
N ARG A 345 17.41 -2.39 -18.03
CA ARG A 345 18.74 -2.73 -18.54
C ARG A 345 19.88 -2.55 -17.51
N PRO A 346 19.92 -1.48 -16.69
CA PRO A 346 21.00 -1.29 -15.73
C PRO A 346 20.96 -2.23 -14.53
N TYR A 347 19.87 -3.01 -14.35
CA TYR A 347 19.69 -3.83 -13.17
C TYR A 347 20.78 -4.91 -13.02
N VAL A 348 21.41 -4.93 -11.86
CA VAL A 348 22.36 -5.97 -11.45
C VAL A 348 21.70 -6.82 -10.37
N PRO A 349 21.73 -8.17 -10.48
CA PRO A 349 21.15 -9.05 -9.47
C PRO A 349 21.71 -8.80 -8.06
N HIS A 350 20.81 -8.77 -7.09
CA HIS A 350 21.13 -8.56 -5.68
C HIS A 350 21.05 -9.85 -4.86
N ALA A 351 21.67 -9.84 -3.69
CA ALA A 351 21.35 -10.82 -2.66
C ALA A 351 19.89 -10.63 -2.20
N VAL A 352 19.24 -11.71 -1.82
CA VAL A 352 17.88 -11.64 -1.25
C VAL A 352 17.89 -10.75 -0.01
N ALA A 353 17.00 -9.79 0.06
CA ALA A 353 16.90 -8.80 1.12
C ALA A 353 15.45 -8.59 1.58
N GLY A 354 15.31 -8.07 2.82
CA GLY A 354 14.00 -7.67 3.35
C GLY A 354 13.32 -8.70 4.24
N PHE A 355 13.86 -9.93 4.35
CA PHE A 355 13.30 -10.98 5.21
C PHE A 355 14.34 -11.98 5.75
N ASN A 356 15.63 -11.66 5.62
CA ASN A 356 16.77 -12.40 6.22
C ASN A 356 17.24 -11.71 7.49
#